data_b8e4139b70c7514773a8005d2907a3de
#
_entry.id   b8e4139b70c7514773a8005d2907a3de
#
_cell.length_a   1.000
_cell.length_b   1.000
_cell.length_c   1.000
_cell.angle_alpha   90.00
_cell.angle_beta   90.00
_cell.angle_gamma   90.00
#
_symmetry.space_group_name_H-M   'P 1'
#
loop_
_entity.id
_entity.type
_entity.pdbx_description
1 polymer ?
#
loop_
_entity_poly.entity_id
_entity_poly.type
_entity_poly.pdbx_seq_one_letter_code
_entity_poly.pdbx_strand_id
1 'polypeptide(L)'
;MRENRALGAPATAADGSAPGGSGAGRVLVAVYGTFALAAGARAAVQLSTRFSEAPVAYLLSAFAAVVYVVATVGLVRGGRGGRRLALVAISVELVGVLAVGTLSLTDRAAFPDETVWSAFGRGYYFVPLVLPVLGLLLLRRTGQKSPPPKSPPPKSPPPS
;
A
#
# COMPACT_ATOMS: atom_id res chain seq x y z
N MET A 1 -32.06 33.12 40.87
CA MET A 1 -31.95 31.69 40.55
C MET A 1 -32.23 31.51 39.07
N ARG A 2 -31.21 31.51 38.24
CA ARG A 2 -31.26 31.04 36.84
C ARG A 2 -29.93 30.40 36.51
N GLU A 3 -29.95 29.11 36.54
CA GLU A 3 -28.84 28.22 36.23
C GLU A 3 -28.63 28.19 34.71
N ASN A 4 -27.54 28.77 34.26
CA ASN A 4 -27.16 28.75 32.86
C ASN A 4 -26.25 27.53 32.65
N ARG A 5 -26.89 26.41 32.33
CA ARG A 5 -26.20 25.16 31.96
C ARG A 5 -25.61 25.33 30.57
N ALA A 6 -24.35 25.74 30.50
CA ALA A 6 -23.55 25.70 29.28
C ALA A 6 -23.36 24.24 28.86
N LEU A 7 -24.16 23.80 27.90
CA LEU A 7 -23.95 22.52 27.21
C LEU A 7 -22.65 22.62 26.43
N GLY A 8 -21.62 21.89 26.90
CA GLY A 8 -20.38 21.73 26.21
C GLY A 8 -20.63 21.05 24.86
N ALA A 9 -20.30 21.74 23.80
CA ALA A 9 -20.24 21.16 22.47
C ALA A 9 -19.20 20.03 22.44
N PRO A 10 -19.50 18.86 21.87
CA PRO A 10 -18.50 17.83 21.71
C PRO A 10 -17.37 18.32 20.83
N ALA A 11 -16.15 18.27 21.34
CA ALA A 11 -14.96 18.51 20.57
C ALA A 11 -14.92 17.50 19.41
N THR A 12 -15.15 17.98 18.20
CA THR A 12 -14.92 17.23 16.97
C THR A 12 -13.44 16.87 16.93
N ALA A 13 -13.13 15.63 17.26
CA ALA A 13 -11.80 15.05 17.09
C ALA A 13 -11.37 15.30 15.65
N ALA A 14 -10.25 15.98 15.48
CA ALA A 14 -9.62 16.18 14.18
C ALA A 14 -9.30 14.80 13.60
N ASP A 15 -10.07 14.42 12.59
CA ASP A 15 -9.88 13.19 11.82
C ASP A 15 -8.56 13.28 11.04
N GLY A 16 -7.49 12.90 11.69
CA GLY A 16 -6.19 12.66 11.09
C GLY A 16 -6.22 11.34 10.32
N SER A 17 -7.08 11.25 9.30
CA SER A 17 -7.28 10.04 8.52
C SER A 17 -5.97 9.58 7.89
N ALA A 18 -5.39 8.52 8.46
CA ALA A 18 -4.38 7.72 7.78
C ALA A 18 -4.92 7.31 6.39
N PRO A 19 -4.07 7.14 5.36
CA PRO A 19 -4.52 6.68 4.04
C PRO A 19 -5.39 5.41 4.10
N GLY A 20 -5.21 4.57 5.11
CA GLY A 20 -6.05 3.43 5.42
C GLY A 20 -7.42 3.79 6.05
N GLY A 21 -7.66 5.03 6.47
CA GLY A 21 -8.91 5.45 7.11
C GLY A 21 -10.09 5.64 6.14
N SER A 22 -9.83 5.89 4.86
CA SER A 22 -10.87 5.92 3.82
C SER A 22 -11.32 4.51 3.45
N GLY A 23 -12.57 4.32 3.02
CA GLY A 23 -13.08 3.03 2.56
C GLY A 23 -12.15 2.36 1.53
N ALA A 24 -11.72 3.12 0.51
CA ALA A 24 -10.78 2.65 -0.51
C ALA A 24 -9.41 2.28 0.08
N GLY A 25 -8.90 3.04 1.05
CA GLY A 25 -7.65 2.72 1.73
C GLY A 25 -7.72 1.42 2.53
N ARG A 26 -8.83 1.16 3.20
CA ARG A 26 -9.05 -0.10 3.94
C ARG A 26 -9.10 -1.30 3.01
N VAL A 27 -9.80 -1.19 1.87
CA VAL A 27 -9.81 -2.24 0.85
C VAL A 27 -8.41 -2.50 0.32
N LEU A 28 -7.64 -1.45 0.04
CA LEU A 28 -6.26 -1.58 -0.42
C LEU A 28 -5.39 -2.33 0.60
N VAL A 29 -5.47 -1.98 1.89
CA VAL A 29 -4.77 -2.68 2.98
C VAL A 29 -5.17 -4.16 3.03
N ALA A 30 -6.47 -4.46 2.94
CA ALA A 30 -6.96 -5.83 2.99
C ALA A 30 -6.44 -6.67 1.80
N VAL A 31 -6.46 -6.12 0.59
CA VAL A 31 -5.97 -6.82 -0.60
C VAL A 31 -4.45 -7.03 -0.52
N TYR A 32 -3.67 -6.01 -0.18
CA TYR A 32 -2.22 -6.16 0.00
C TYR A 32 -1.87 -7.16 1.10
N GLY A 33 -2.58 -7.14 2.24
CA GLY A 33 -2.40 -8.09 3.32
C GLY A 33 -2.70 -9.53 2.90
N THR A 34 -3.76 -9.75 2.12
CA THR A 34 -4.09 -11.07 1.57
C THR A 34 -3.00 -11.57 0.63
N PHE A 35 -2.50 -10.71 -0.28
CA PHE A 35 -1.41 -11.08 -1.18
C PHE A 35 -0.10 -11.34 -0.41
N ALA A 36 0.20 -10.56 0.64
CA ALA A 36 1.37 -10.79 1.49
C ALA A 36 1.33 -12.19 2.14
N LEU A 37 0.18 -12.58 2.68
CA LEU A 37 -0.01 -13.89 3.29
C LEU A 37 0.05 -15.02 2.24
N ALA A 38 -0.68 -14.89 1.15
CA ALA A 38 -0.74 -15.92 0.12
C ALA A 38 0.62 -16.13 -0.57
N ALA A 39 1.28 -15.03 -1.00
CA ALA A 39 2.60 -15.09 -1.61
C ALA A 39 3.66 -15.56 -0.61
N GLY A 40 3.59 -15.13 0.64
CA GLY A 40 4.50 -15.56 1.71
C GLY A 40 4.39 -17.04 2.02
N ALA A 41 3.17 -17.57 2.17
CA ALA A 41 2.94 -18.98 2.40
C ALA A 41 3.43 -19.83 1.21
N ARG A 42 3.11 -19.41 -0.02
CA ARG A 42 3.59 -20.08 -1.24
C ARG A 42 5.12 -20.07 -1.30
N ALA A 43 5.75 -18.93 -1.12
CA ALA A 43 7.20 -18.80 -1.17
C ALA A 43 7.89 -19.66 -0.09
N ALA A 44 7.36 -19.68 1.12
CA ALA A 44 7.89 -20.51 2.21
C ALA A 44 7.88 -22.01 1.84
N VAL A 45 6.77 -22.51 1.31
CA VAL A 45 6.68 -23.91 0.85
C VAL A 45 7.64 -24.19 -0.30
N GLN A 46 7.65 -23.37 -1.33
CA GLN A 46 8.50 -23.57 -2.51
C GLN A 46 9.99 -23.51 -2.16
N LEU A 47 10.42 -22.56 -1.33
CA LEU A 47 11.82 -22.45 -0.90
C LEU A 47 12.26 -23.62 -0.02
N SER A 48 11.37 -24.17 0.81
CA SER A 48 11.71 -25.28 1.72
C SER A 48 11.66 -26.66 1.07
N THR A 49 10.81 -26.85 0.05
CA THR A 49 10.55 -28.20 -0.51
C THR A 49 10.99 -28.40 -1.95
N ARG A 50 11.13 -27.32 -2.74
CA ARG A 50 11.33 -27.40 -4.19
C ARG A 50 12.39 -26.44 -4.74
N PHE A 51 13.25 -25.88 -3.89
CA PHE A 51 14.16 -24.80 -4.28
C PHE A 51 14.97 -25.10 -5.56
N SER A 52 15.41 -26.35 -5.74
CA SER A 52 16.21 -26.77 -6.91
C SER A 52 15.43 -26.79 -8.24
N GLU A 53 14.09 -26.81 -8.20
CA GLU A 53 13.28 -26.93 -9.43
C GLU A 53 13.23 -25.58 -10.19
N ALA A 54 13.07 -24.45 -9.48
CA ALA A 54 12.94 -23.12 -10.08
C ALA A 54 13.44 -22.01 -9.12
N PRO A 55 14.73 -21.96 -8.78
CA PRO A 55 15.25 -21.07 -7.74
C PRO A 55 14.95 -19.59 -8.01
N VAL A 56 15.08 -19.14 -9.25
CA VAL A 56 14.79 -17.74 -9.63
C VAL A 56 13.32 -17.39 -9.42
N ALA A 57 12.41 -18.25 -9.86
CA ALA A 57 10.97 -18.02 -9.70
C ALA A 57 10.57 -17.98 -8.22
N TYR A 58 11.14 -18.85 -7.38
CA TYR A 58 10.83 -18.91 -5.95
C TYR A 58 11.41 -17.73 -5.18
N LEU A 59 12.61 -17.29 -5.51
CA LEU A 59 13.20 -16.07 -4.93
C LEU A 59 12.42 -14.82 -5.32
N LEU A 60 11.97 -14.72 -6.57
CA LEU A 60 11.11 -13.61 -7.00
C LEU A 60 9.74 -13.62 -6.29
N SER A 61 9.18 -14.82 -6.04
CA SER A 61 7.94 -14.94 -5.27
C SER A 61 8.12 -14.51 -3.81
N ALA A 62 9.26 -14.87 -3.18
CA ALA A 62 9.61 -14.42 -1.84
C ALA A 62 9.82 -12.89 -1.79
N PHE A 63 10.52 -12.35 -2.77
CA PHE A 63 10.69 -10.91 -2.91
C PHE A 63 9.35 -10.19 -3.07
N ALA A 64 8.45 -10.69 -3.91
CA ALA A 64 7.10 -10.15 -4.04
C ALA A 64 6.34 -10.16 -2.72
N ALA A 65 6.43 -11.24 -1.94
CA ALA A 65 5.80 -11.33 -0.62
C ALA A 65 6.33 -10.24 0.33
N VAL A 66 7.64 -9.99 0.36
CA VAL A 66 8.24 -8.91 1.15
C VAL A 66 7.71 -7.54 0.69
N VAL A 67 7.64 -7.30 -0.61
CA VAL A 67 7.09 -6.05 -1.18
C VAL A 67 5.65 -5.84 -0.72
N TYR A 68 4.80 -6.87 -0.75
CA TYR A 68 3.41 -6.79 -0.28
C TYR A 68 3.31 -6.52 1.23
N VAL A 69 4.18 -7.14 2.04
CA VAL A 69 4.26 -6.83 3.49
C VAL A 69 4.62 -5.37 3.70
N VAL A 70 5.66 -4.87 3.03
CA VAL A 70 6.13 -3.49 3.16
C VAL A 70 5.05 -2.49 2.72
N ALA A 71 4.36 -2.77 1.61
CA ALA A 71 3.24 -1.96 1.14
C ALA A 71 2.11 -1.92 2.18
N THR A 72 1.71 -3.10 2.72
CA THR A 72 0.68 -3.21 3.77
C THR A 72 1.06 -2.39 5.00
N VAL A 73 2.28 -2.58 5.51
CA VAL A 73 2.79 -1.84 6.68
C VAL A 73 2.80 -0.34 6.43
N GLY A 74 3.23 0.10 5.24
CA GLY A 74 3.24 1.51 4.86
C GLY A 74 1.83 2.11 4.82
N LEU A 75 0.86 1.38 4.27
CA LEU A 75 -0.54 1.80 4.19
C LEU A 75 -1.20 1.88 5.59
N VAL A 76 -0.92 0.90 6.46
CA VAL A 76 -1.47 0.85 7.83
C VAL A 76 -0.88 1.96 8.70
N ARG A 77 0.44 2.16 8.66
CA ARG A 77 1.12 3.17 9.47
C ARG A 77 0.66 4.59 9.16
N GLY A 78 0.30 4.86 7.90
CA GLY A 78 -0.13 6.20 7.49
C GLY A 78 0.91 7.30 7.72
N GLY A 79 0.46 8.56 7.74
CA GLY A 79 1.33 9.70 7.88
C GLY A 79 2.34 9.85 6.74
N ARG A 80 3.30 10.78 6.85
CA ARG A 80 4.29 11.04 5.79
C ARG A 80 5.25 9.86 5.56
N GLY A 81 5.71 9.24 6.65
CA GLY A 81 6.63 8.09 6.59
C GLY A 81 5.97 6.86 6.00
N GLY A 82 4.80 6.47 6.51
CA GLY A 82 4.04 5.33 6.00
C GLY A 82 3.64 5.50 4.53
N ARG A 83 3.19 6.70 4.16
CA ARG A 83 2.87 7.03 2.76
C ARG A 83 4.09 6.89 1.84
N ARG A 84 5.27 7.37 2.26
CA ARG A 84 6.51 7.23 1.47
C ARG A 84 6.88 5.77 1.32
N LEU A 85 6.81 4.99 2.40
CA LEU A 85 7.09 3.56 2.39
C LEU A 85 6.16 2.81 1.44
N ALA A 86 4.84 3.08 1.51
CA ALA A 86 3.85 2.50 0.61
C ALA A 86 4.12 2.88 -0.85
N LEU A 87 4.41 4.16 -1.15
CA LEU A 87 4.73 4.61 -2.50
C LEU A 87 5.93 3.88 -3.09
N VAL A 88 7.01 3.72 -2.31
CA VAL A 88 8.20 3.00 -2.76
C VAL A 88 7.88 1.53 -3.02
N ALA A 89 7.24 0.84 -2.06
CA ALA A 89 6.90 -0.58 -2.21
C ALA A 89 5.98 -0.83 -3.40
N ILE A 90 4.92 -0.03 -3.57
CA ILE A 90 3.97 -0.15 -4.67
C ILE A 90 4.63 0.18 -6.02
N SER A 91 5.59 1.12 -6.06
CA SER A 91 6.37 1.38 -7.27
C SER A 91 7.29 0.22 -7.63
N VAL A 92 7.94 -0.39 -6.64
CA VAL A 92 8.77 -1.60 -6.84
C VAL A 92 7.90 -2.76 -7.35
N GLU A 93 6.70 -2.94 -6.80
CA GLU A 93 5.74 -3.93 -7.28
C GLU A 93 5.39 -3.70 -8.76
N LEU A 94 5.03 -2.46 -9.13
CA LEU A 94 4.67 -2.13 -10.52
C LEU A 94 5.81 -2.45 -11.48
N VAL A 95 7.04 -2.06 -11.14
CA VAL A 95 8.23 -2.40 -11.94
C VAL A 95 8.44 -3.91 -11.98
N GLY A 96 8.30 -4.59 -10.84
CA GLY A 96 8.46 -6.05 -10.73
C GLY A 96 7.45 -6.80 -11.61
N VAL A 97 6.17 -6.45 -11.54
CA VAL A 97 5.14 -7.13 -12.33
C VAL A 97 5.31 -6.87 -13.84
N LEU A 98 5.75 -5.68 -14.23
CA LEU A 98 6.04 -5.39 -15.64
C LEU A 98 7.26 -6.14 -16.14
N ALA A 99 8.37 -6.12 -15.38
CA ALA A 99 9.61 -6.79 -15.75
C ALA A 99 9.44 -8.32 -15.78
N VAL A 100 8.98 -8.92 -14.67
CA VAL A 100 8.79 -10.37 -14.56
C VAL A 100 7.68 -10.85 -15.48
N GLY A 101 6.60 -10.06 -15.62
CA GLY A 101 5.49 -10.37 -16.52
C GLY A 101 5.96 -10.47 -17.97
N THR A 102 6.82 -9.55 -18.42
CA THR A 102 7.40 -9.57 -19.76
C THR A 102 8.39 -10.72 -19.92
N LEU A 103 9.34 -10.87 -18.99
CA LEU A 103 10.36 -11.91 -19.03
C LEU A 103 9.76 -13.33 -19.04
N SER A 104 8.74 -13.58 -18.24
CA SER A 104 8.07 -14.89 -18.18
C SER A 104 7.32 -15.26 -19.47
N LEU A 105 7.03 -14.30 -20.35
CA LEU A 105 6.45 -14.56 -21.67
C LEU A 105 7.51 -14.77 -22.75
N THR A 106 8.67 -14.11 -22.63
CA THR A 106 9.73 -14.14 -23.64
C THR A 106 10.76 -15.24 -23.38
N ASP A 107 11.03 -15.58 -22.11
CA ASP A 107 11.99 -16.60 -21.71
C ASP A 107 11.35 -17.60 -20.72
N ARG A 108 10.63 -18.56 -21.27
CA ARG A 108 9.98 -19.61 -20.48
C ARG A 108 11.00 -20.60 -19.85
N ALA A 109 12.19 -20.69 -20.39
CA ALA A 109 13.22 -21.58 -19.87
C ALA A 109 13.78 -21.04 -18.53
N ALA A 110 13.87 -19.72 -18.39
CA ALA A 110 14.26 -19.07 -17.13
C ALA A 110 13.15 -19.12 -16.06
N PHE A 111 11.88 -19.35 -16.49
CA PHE A 111 10.72 -19.42 -15.60
C PHE A 111 9.99 -20.76 -15.76
N PRO A 112 10.59 -21.89 -15.35
CA PRO A 112 9.96 -23.20 -15.42
C PRO A 112 8.76 -23.32 -14.50
N ASP A 113 8.69 -22.50 -13.44
CA ASP A 113 7.52 -22.36 -12.56
C ASP A 113 7.05 -20.89 -12.50
N GLU A 114 5.75 -20.71 -12.27
CA GLU A 114 5.14 -19.38 -12.26
C GLU A 114 5.39 -18.64 -10.93
N THR A 115 5.74 -17.37 -11.03
CA THR A 115 5.77 -16.43 -9.91
C THR A 115 4.40 -15.74 -9.77
N VAL A 116 4.21 -14.99 -8.68
CA VAL A 116 3.02 -14.13 -8.49
C VAL A 116 2.90 -13.07 -9.60
N TRP A 117 4.03 -12.66 -10.21
CA TRP A 117 4.11 -11.63 -11.25
C TRP A 117 4.19 -12.19 -12.67
N SER A 118 4.33 -13.51 -12.85
CA SER A 118 4.42 -14.14 -14.17
C SER A 118 3.20 -13.79 -15.03
N ALA A 119 3.43 -13.52 -16.30
CA ALA A 119 2.42 -13.10 -17.27
C ALA A 119 1.52 -11.97 -16.71
N PHE A 120 2.14 -10.97 -16.07
CA PHE A 120 1.48 -9.81 -15.43
C PHE A 120 0.49 -10.19 -14.32
N GLY A 121 0.71 -11.30 -13.63
CA GLY A 121 -0.18 -11.82 -12.59
C GLY A 121 -1.42 -12.52 -13.13
N ARG A 122 -1.37 -13.09 -14.34
CA ARG A 122 -2.50 -13.82 -14.96
C ARG A 122 -3.09 -14.88 -14.04
N GLY A 123 -2.26 -15.62 -13.31
CA GLY A 123 -2.69 -16.63 -12.35
C GLY A 123 -3.50 -16.08 -11.16
N TYR A 124 -3.52 -14.76 -11.00
CA TYR A 124 -4.22 -14.01 -9.95
C TYR A 124 -5.14 -12.95 -10.54
N TYR A 125 -5.76 -13.22 -11.68
CA TYR A 125 -6.73 -12.32 -12.35
C TYR A 125 -6.16 -10.92 -12.64
N PHE A 126 -4.86 -10.80 -12.91
CA PHE A 126 -4.16 -9.53 -13.13
C PHE A 126 -4.21 -8.55 -11.95
N VAL A 127 -4.61 -8.99 -10.77
CA VAL A 127 -4.62 -8.14 -9.56
C VAL A 127 -3.24 -7.55 -9.27
N PRO A 128 -2.11 -8.31 -9.38
CA PRO A 128 -0.77 -7.74 -9.20
C PRO A 128 -0.40 -6.62 -10.17
N LEU A 129 -1.05 -6.52 -11.32
CA LEU A 129 -0.86 -5.42 -12.27
C LEU A 129 -1.76 -4.22 -11.94
N VAL A 130 -3.04 -4.47 -11.63
CA VAL A 130 -4.04 -3.43 -11.40
C VAL A 130 -3.85 -2.76 -10.03
N LEU A 131 -3.51 -3.55 -9.02
CA LEU A 131 -3.38 -3.12 -7.63
C LEU A 131 -2.37 -1.98 -7.42
N PRO A 132 -1.12 -2.05 -7.94
CA PRO A 132 -0.16 -0.97 -7.79
C PRO A 132 -0.58 0.31 -8.50
N VAL A 133 -1.25 0.21 -9.66
CA VAL A 133 -1.77 1.39 -10.37
C VAL A 133 -2.82 2.10 -9.51
N LEU A 134 -3.80 1.36 -8.97
CA LEU A 134 -4.82 1.92 -8.09
C LEU A 134 -4.21 2.47 -6.80
N GLY A 135 -3.24 1.77 -6.20
CA GLY A 135 -2.53 2.19 -5.00
C GLY A 135 -1.81 3.52 -5.20
N LEU A 136 -1.06 3.65 -6.29
CA LEU A 136 -0.36 4.89 -6.63
C LEU A 136 -1.32 6.06 -6.89
N LEU A 137 -2.43 5.81 -7.60
CA LEU A 137 -3.45 6.83 -7.86
C LEU A 137 -4.10 7.31 -6.55
N LEU A 138 -4.47 6.38 -5.67
CA LEU A 138 -5.06 6.72 -4.37
C LEU A 138 -4.10 7.53 -3.50
N LEU A 139 -2.85 7.08 -3.38
CA LEU A 139 -1.84 7.76 -2.57
C LEU A 139 -1.49 9.15 -3.12
N ARG A 140 -1.49 9.34 -4.44
CA ARG A 140 -1.29 10.67 -5.04
C ARG A 140 -2.45 11.62 -4.72
N ARG A 141 -3.69 11.16 -4.85
CA ARG A 141 -4.90 11.97 -4.55
C ARG A 141 -4.97 12.38 -3.09
N THR A 142 -4.64 11.50 -2.16
CA THR A 142 -4.67 11.81 -0.71
C THR A 142 -3.55 12.77 -0.28
N GLY A 143 -2.42 12.78 -0.98
CA GLY A 143 -1.30 13.69 -0.70
C GLY A 143 -1.55 15.16 -1.10
N GLN A 144 -2.51 15.44 -1.95
CA GLN A 144 -2.82 16.79 -2.44
C GLN A 144 -3.78 17.58 -1.54
N LYS A 145 -4.40 16.94 -0.55
CA LYS A 145 -5.27 17.62 0.43
C LYS A 145 -4.45 18.15 1.62
N SER A 146 -3.53 19.08 1.39
CA SER A 146 -2.96 19.89 2.47
C SER A 146 -3.99 20.94 2.87
N PRO A 147 -4.33 21.10 4.16
CA PRO A 147 -5.21 22.19 4.59
C PRO A 147 -4.53 23.53 4.28
N PRO A 148 -5.33 24.57 3.93
CA PRO A 148 -4.81 25.92 3.74
C PRO A 148 -4.07 26.38 5.01
N PRO A 149 -3.01 27.20 4.88
CA PRO A 149 -2.31 27.73 6.04
C PRO A 149 -3.32 28.46 6.94
N LYS A 150 -3.29 28.13 8.24
CA LYS A 150 -4.10 28.83 9.23
C LYS A 150 -3.82 30.32 9.11
N SER A 151 -4.86 31.12 8.90
CA SER A 151 -4.77 32.57 8.92
C SER A 151 -4.10 33.02 10.23
N PRO A 152 -3.17 33.99 10.18
CA PRO A 152 -2.57 34.49 11.40
C PRO A 152 -3.66 35.02 12.34
N PRO A 153 -3.50 34.87 13.66
CA PRO A 153 -4.48 35.39 14.61
C PRO A 153 -4.66 36.90 14.40
N PRO A 154 -5.88 37.42 14.58
CA PRO A 154 -6.13 38.86 14.47
C PRO A 154 -5.21 39.60 15.41
N LYS A 155 -4.55 40.66 14.89
CA LYS A 155 -3.70 41.53 15.71
C LYS A 155 -4.56 42.12 16.82
N SER A 156 -4.08 41.99 18.06
CA SER A 156 -4.73 42.62 19.22
C SER A 156 -4.87 44.13 18.96
N PRO A 157 -6.01 44.77 19.33
CA PRO A 157 -6.14 46.21 19.21
C PRO A 157 -5.07 46.91 20.07
N PRO A 158 -4.59 48.08 19.66
CA PRO A 158 -3.61 48.83 20.44
C PRO A 158 -4.22 49.24 21.79
N PRO A 159 -3.39 49.30 22.86
CA PRO A 159 -3.85 49.78 24.14
C PRO A 159 -4.28 51.27 24.02
N SER A 160 -5.43 51.60 24.58
CA SER A 160 -5.97 52.96 24.71
C SER A 160 -5.30 53.76 25.83
#